data_e889fb11c3942465495553905fc39700
#
_entry.id   e889fb11c3942465495553905fc39700
#
_cell.length_a   1.000
_cell.length_b   1.000
_cell.length_c   1.000
_cell.angle_alpha   90.00
_cell.angle_beta   90.00
_cell.angle_gamma   90.00
#
_symmetry.space_group_name_H-M   'P 1'
#
loop_
_entity.id
_entity.type
_entity.pdbx_description
1 polymer ?
#
loop_
_entity_poly.entity_id
_entity_poly.type
_entity_poly.pdbx_seq_one_letter_code
_entity_poly.pdbx_strand_id
1 'polypeptide(L)'
;MSGIIIFDIETTNLKANFGHILCFGYKELGKKRTKVLSISDYPSAFAKDPTNDYLLCKDISKILSDADAWITWYGIRFDVPFIQTRLLDHGLPTIPNTPHIDGWRTARYKMCLNNNRLATVQSFLELPDAKTAICPKNWRKAIAGNKSAIKYVRDHCKYDVLVLEQAYEKIRPLVVNHPNLNLLNKTEKCCSYCGSKNLRYKGEVIAHTRIYDRYHWLDCNSYPRARSAKKILIPEIRSA
;
A
#
# COMPACT_ATOMS: atom_id res chain seq x y z
N MET A 1 3.01 11.15 15.35
CA MET A 1 3.77 10.47 14.30
C MET A 1 2.75 9.72 13.47
N SER A 2 2.67 10.06 12.24
CA SER A 2 1.84 9.34 11.27
C SER A 2 2.52 8.02 10.97
N GLY A 3 1.76 6.95 10.89
CA GLY A 3 2.28 5.60 10.63
C GLY A 3 2.30 5.27 9.14
N ILE A 4 2.43 3.99 8.84
CA ILE A 4 2.29 3.47 7.48
C ILE A 4 0.81 3.33 7.17
N ILE A 5 0.37 3.92 6.08
CA ILE A 5 -1.02 3.85 5.62
C ILE A 5 -1.18 2.79 4.52
N ILE A 6 -2.06 1.84 4.78
CA ILE A 6 -2.56 0.89 3.78
C ILE A 6 -3.81 1.52 3.20
N PHE A 7 -3.94 1.60 1.88
CA PHE A 7 -5.11 2.20 1.26
C PHE A 7 -5.47 1.62 -0.11
N ASP A 8 -6.71 1.88 -0.49
CA ASP A 8 -7.32 1.52 -1.76
C ASP A 8 -8.39 2.56 -2.12
N ILE A 9 -8.63 2.81 -3.41
CA ILE A 9 -9.70 3.69 -3.90
C ILE A 9 -10.65 2.95 -4.82
N GLU A 10 -11.91 3.39 -4.77
CA GLU A 10 -12.91 2.97 -5.74
C GLU A 10 -13.36 4.17 -6.57
N THR A 11 -13.40 3.98 -7.87
CA THR A 11 -13.59 5.08 -8.83
C THR A 11 -14.73 4.79 -9.79
N THR A 12 -15.27 5.81 -10.42
CA THR A 12 -16.34 5.68 -11.42
C THR A 12 -15.82 5.28 -12.80
N ASN A 13 -14.52 5.49 -13.05
CA ASN A 13 -13.85 5.19 -14.30
C ASN A 13 -12.38 4.81 -14.04
N LEU A 14 -11.75 4.11 -14.98
CA LEU A 14 -10.31 3.81 -14.91
C LEU A 14 -9.42 5.02 -15.29
N LYS A 15 -10.01 6.09 -15.79
CA LYS A 15 -9.32 7.33 -16.17
C LYS A 15 -9.87 8.50 -15.36
N ALA A 16 -9.00 9.19 -14.66
CA ALA A 16 -9.35 10.25 -13.71
C ALA A 16 -9.94 11.50 -14.37
N ASN A 17 -9.62 11.77 -15.64
CA ASN A 17 -10.22 12.84 -16.43
C ASN A 17 -11.63 12.54 -16.95
N PHE A 18 -12.10 11.30 -16.80
CA PHE A 18 -13.47 10.85 -17.14
C PHE A 18 -14.23 10.32 -15.91
N GLY A 19 -13.60 10.31 -14.75
CA GLY A 19 -14.20 9.77 -13.55
C GLY A 19 -13.78 10.53 -12.30
N HIS A 20 -14.42 10.17 -11.20
CA HIS A 20 -14.16 10.71 -9.87
C HIS A 20 -14.01 9.58 -8.84
N ILE A 21 -13.53 9.90 -7.65
CA ILE A 21 -13.36 8.93 -6.55
C ILE A 21 -14.71 8.76 -5.85
N LEU A 22 -15.20 7.52 -5.76
CA LEU A 22 -16.40 7.18 -4.98
C LEU A 22 -16.11 7.02 -3.51
N CYS A 23 -15.02 6.31 -3.18
CA CYS A 23 -14.57 6.15 -1.80
C CYS A 23 -13.06 5.85 -1.73
N PHE A 24 -12.53 6.09 -0.53
CA PHE A 24 -11.15 5.87 -0.14
C PHE A 24 -11.13 5.08 1.16
N GLY A 25 -10.69 3.84 1.08
CA GLY A 25 -10.47 2.97 2.21
C GLY A 25 -9.03 3.09 2.71
N TYR A 26 -8.85 3.19 4.03
CA TYR A 26 -7.52 3.25 4.59
C TYR A 26 -7.43 2.69 6.00
N LYS A 27 -6.24 2.26 6.36
CA LYS A 27 -5.90 1.71 7.67
C LYS A 27 -4.44 2.02 7.98
N GLU A 28 -4.16 2.39 9.20
CA GLU A 28 -2.78 2.45 9.69
C GLU A 28 -2.31 1.01 10.00
N LEU A 29 -1.15 0.63 9.48
CA LEU A 29 -0.57 -0.71 9.66
C LEU A 29 -0.50 -1.09 11.15
N GLY A 30 -1.02 -2.27 11.48
CA GLY A 30 -1.05 -2.79 12.85
C GLY A 30 -2.16 -2.21 13.74
N LYS A 31 -2.97 -1.25 13.28
CA LYS A 31 -4.15 -0.79 14.01
C LYS A 31 -5.37 -1.66 13.67
N LYS A 32 -6.31 -1.77 14.60
CA LYS A 32 -7.52 -2.59 14.39
C LYS A 32 -8.54 -1.96 13.44
N ARG A 33 -8.62 -0.63 13.41
CA ARG A 33 -9.71 0.10 12.75
C ARG A 33 -9.39 0.44 11.30
N THR A 34 -10.16 -0.12 10.37
CA THR A 34 -10.23 0.34 8.98
C THR A 34 -11.27 1.43 8.84
N LYS A 35 -10.93 2.50 8.15
CA LYS A 35 -11.82 3.63 7.86
C LYS A 35 -12.11 3.66 6.36
N VAL A 36 -13.29 4.13 5.98
CA VAL A 36 -13.64 4.41 4.58
C VAL A 36 -14.32 5.76 4.53
N LEU A 37 -13.73 6.68 3.79
CA LEU A 37 -14.37 7.93 3.39
C LEU A 37 -15.05 7.74 2.04
N SER A 38 -16.17 8.40 1.83
CA SER A 38 -16.86 8.37 0.55
C SER A 38 -17.41 9.75 0.18
N ILE A 39 -17.68 9.92 -1.08
CA ILE A 39 -18.29 11.14 -1.61
C ILE A 39 -19.61 11.47 -0.90
N SER A 40 -20.36 10.47 -0.41
CA SER A 40 -21.63 10.65 0.32
C SER A 40 -21.45 11.08 1.79
N ASP A 41 -20.23 11.13 2.33
CA ASP A 41 -19.95 11.58 3.69
C ASP A 41 -19.97 13.12 3.79
N TYR A 42 -20.14 13.81 2.67
CA TYR A 42 -20.24 15.27 2.54
C TYR A 42 -21.65 15.67 2.06
N PRO A 43 -22.69 15.56 2.91
CA PRO A 43 -24.09 15.55 2.48
C PRO A 43 -24.51 16.81 1.71
N SER A 44 -24.05 17.99 2.10
CA SER A 44 -24.38 19.24 1.40
C SER A 44 -23.77 19.34 0.00
N ALA A 45 -22.50 18.90 -0.15
CA ALA A 45 -21.82 18.85 -1.44
C ALA A 45 -22.43 17.76 -2.33
N PHE A 46 -22.65 16.57 -1.78
CA PHE A 46 -23.25 15.44 -2.47
C PHE A 46 -24.68 15.72 -2.96
N ALA A 47 -25.50 16.43 -2.18
CA ALA A 47 -26.84 16.81 -2.60
C ALA A 47 -26.85 17.83 -3.75
N LYS A 48 -25.84 18.70 -3.81
CA LYS A 48 -25.67 19.67 -4.89
C LYS A 48 -25.14 19.04 -6.16
N ASP A 49 -24.12 18.20 -6.04
CA ASP A 49 -23.48 17.48 -7.14
C ASP A 49 -22.87 16.15 -6.64
N PRO A 50 -23.52 15.00 -6.92
CA PRO A 50 -23.03 13.70 -6.48
C PRO A 50 -21.79 13.22 -7.25
N THR A 51 -21.26 13.97 -8.22
CA THR A 51 -20.06 13.66 -8.97
C THR A 51 -18.83 14.45 -8.49
N ASN A 52 -19.03 15.43 -7.62
CA ASN A 52 -17.98 16.32 -7.12
C ASN A 52 -17.26 15.67 -5.92
N ASP A 53 -16.06 15.17 -6.16
CA ASP A 53 -15.20 14.54 -5.16
C ASP A 53 -14.20 15.51 -4.49
N TYR A 54 -14.36 16.83 -4.63
CA TYR A 54 -13.45 17.85 -4.10
C TYR A 54 -13.13 17.67 -2.61
N LEU A 55 -14.17 17.56 -1.77
CA LEU A 55 -13.99 17.41 -0.32
C LEU A 55 -13.33 16.09 0.06
N LEU A 56 -13.69 15.00 -0.63
CA LEU A 56 -13.06 13.70 -0.46
C LEU A 56 -11.57 13.76 -0.85
N CYS A 57 -11.23 14.37 -1.98
CA CYS A 57 -9.86 14.57 -2.43
C CYS A 57 -9.04 15.40 -1.44
N LYS A 58 -9.63 16.45 -0.84
CA LYS A 58 -9.00 17.27 0.20
C LYS A 58 -8.61 16.44 1.42
N ASP A 59 -9.51 15.59 1.91
CA ASP A 59 -9.25 14.71 3.05
C ASP A 59 -8.24 13.62 2.72
N ILE A 60 -8.31 13.02 1.52
CA ILE A 60 -7.32 12.06 1.02
C ILE A 60 -5.92 12.69 1.00
N SER A 61 -5.79 13.90 0.42
CA SER A 61 -4.52 14.61 0.35
C SER A 61 -3.91 14.81 1.73
N LYS A 62 -4.72 15.23 2.71
CA LYS A 62 -4.27 15.39 4.09
C LYS A 62 -3.78 14.08 4.71
N ILE A 63 -4.57 13.00 4.61
CA ILE A 63 -4.24 11.70 5.20
C ILE A 63 -2.95 11.14 4.59
N LEU A 64 -2.81 11.21 3.26
CA LEU A 64 -1.65 10.66 2.57
C LEU A 64 -0.39 11.51 2.73
N SER A 65 -0.53 12.84 2.87
CA SER A 65 0.60 13.75 3.12
C SER A 65 1.16 13.59 4.53
N ASP A 66 0.34 13.21 5.49
CA ASP A 66 0.76 12.97 6.87
C ASP A 66 1.41 11.59 7.07
N ALA A 67 1.34 10.69 6.09
CA ALA A 67 1.84 9.31 6.20
C ALA A 67 3.36 9.21 6.00
N ASP A 68 4.00 8.34 6.78
CA ASP A 68 5.44 8.05 6.66
C ASP A 68 5.76 7.09 5.50
N ALA A 69 4.83 6.21 5.15
CA ALA A 69 4.91 5.30 4.01
C ALA A 69 3.52 4.81 3.58
N TRP A 70 3.40 4.31 2.36
CA TRP A 70 2.17 3.75 1.81
C TRP A 70 2.30 2.28 1.47
N ILE A 71 1.19 1.54 1.61
CA ILE A 71 1.04 0.18 1.12
C ILE A 71 -0.22 0.14 0.26
N THR A 72 -0.10 -0.35 -0.97
CA THR A 72 -1.21 -0.50 -1.91
C THR A 72 -1.10 -1.79 -2.71
N TRP A 73 -2.13 -2.09 -3.52
CA TRP A 73 -2.09 -3.14 -4.53
C TRP A 73 -2.29 -2.56 -5.92
N TYR A 74 -1.20 -2.42 -6.69
CA TYR A 74 -1.16 -1.74 -8.00
C TYR A 74 -1.26 -0.21 -7.93
N GLY A 75 -1.16 0.36 -6.74
CA GLY A 75 -1.41 1.78 -6.50
C GLY A 75 -0.36 2.72 -7.11
N ILE A 76 0.86 2.25 -7.36
CA ILE A 76 1.86 3.03 -8.12
C ILE A 76 1.37 3.34 -9.54
N ARG A 77 0.57 2.45 -10.14
CA ARG A 77 0.07 2.61 -11.50
C ARG A 77 -1.38 3.07 -11.61
N PHE A 78 -2.14 2.98 -10.54
CA PHE A 78 -3.55 3.33 -10.54
C PHE A 78 -3.92 4.34 -9.44
N ASP A 79 -3.94 3.95 -8.18
CA ASP A 79 -4.50 4.78 -7.10
C ASP A 79 -3.79 6.13 -6.97
N VAL A 80 -2.46 6.13 -6.87
CA VAL A 80 -1.69 7.36 -6.70
C VAL A 80 -1.80 8.29 -7.91
N PRO A 81 -1.60 7.84 -9.17
CA PRO A 81 -1.83 8.68 -10.34
C PRO A 81 -3.26 9.20 -10.46
N PHE A 82 -4.26 8.39 -10.10
CA PHE A 82 -5.66 8.80 -10.11
C PHE A 82 -5.89 9.92 -9.10
N ILE A 83 -5.48 9.74 -7.84
CA ILE A 83 -5.57 10.76 -6.79
C ILE A 83 -4.85 12.04 -7.21
N GLN A 84 -3.60 11.96 -7.68
CA GLN A 84 -2.84 13.13 -8.15
C GLN A 84 -3.57 13.90 -9.24
N THR A 85 -4.15 13.18 -10.21
CA THR A 85 -4.92 13.81 -11.30
C THR A 85 -6.16 14.53 -10.75
N ARG A 86 -6.90 13.91 -9.83
CA ARG A 86 -8.07 14.56 -9.21
C ARG A 86 -7.68 15.78 -8.37
N LEU A 87 -6.56 15.72 -7.63
CA LEU A 87 -6.05 16.86 -6.88
C LEU A 87 -5.71 18.05 -7.79
N LEU A 88 -5.04 17.78 -8.92
CA LEU A 88 -4.73 18.80 -9.93
C LEU A 88 -5.99 19.40 -10.55
N ASP A 89 -6.96 18.57 -10.90
CA ASP A 89 -8.25 19.00 -11.46
C ASP A 89 -9.01 19.96 -10.54
N HIS A 90 -8.91 19.70 -9.24
CA HIS A 90 -9.50 20.55 -8.19
C HIS A 90 -8.65 21.72 -7.74
N GLY A 91 -7.45 21.93 -8.27
CA GLY A 91 -6.52 22.96 -7.80
C GLY A 91 -6.02 22.74 -6.38
N LEU A 92 -6.05 21.49 -5.90
CA LEU A 92 -5.56 21.11 -4.58
C LEU A 92 -4.05 20.77 -4.62
N PRO A 93 -3.33 20.95 -3.48
CA PRO A 93 -1.95 20.49 -3.38
C PRO A 93 -1.82 19.00 -3.67
N THR A 94 -0.83 18.61 -4.45
CA THR A 94 -0.49 17.23 -4.73
C THR A 94 0.07 16.53 -3.49
N ILE A 95 -0.09 15.21 -3.40
CA ILE A 95 0.51 14.42 -2.32
C ILE A 95 2.03 14.29 -2.54
N PRO A 96 2.84 14.21 -1.46
CA PRO A 96 4.29 14.13 -1.55
C PRO A 96 4.76 12.81 -2.15
N ASN A 97 6.03 12.75 -2.56
CA ASN A 97 6.67 11.50 -2.94
C ASN A 97 7.07 10.72 -1.68
N THR A 98 6.19 9.85 -1.23
CA THR A 98 6.33 9.07 0.00
C THR A 98 6.83 7.64 -0.32
N PRO A 99 7.65 7.01 0.54
CA PRO A 99 8.03 5.61 0.39
C PRO A 99 6.80 4.72 0.16
N HIS A 100 6.81 3.94 -0.91
CA HIS A 100 5.62 3.24 -1.38
C HIS A 100 5.90 1.74 -1.60
N ILE A 101 5.21 0.89 -0.87
CA ILE A 101 5.22 -0.56 -1.03
C ILE A 101 4.01 -0.95 -1.87
N ASP A 102 4.26 -1.45 -3.08
CA ASP A 102 3.21 -1.95 -3.96
C ASP A 102 3.23 -3.48 -3.97
N GLY A 103 2.18 -4.08 -3.39
CA GLY A 103 2.04 -5.53 -3.27
C GLY A 103 1.98 -6.24 -4.63
N TRP A 104 1.34 -5.62 -5.62
CA TRP A 104 1.29 -6.15 -6.98
C TRP A 104 2.69 -6.29 -7.61
N ARG A 105 3.57 -5.29 -7.42
CA ARG A 105 4.96 -5.37 -7.89
C ARG A 105 5.70 -6.52 -7.21
N THR A 106 5.51 -6.68 -5.91
CA THR A 106 6.12 -7.79 -5.16
C THR A 106 5.63 -9.13 -5.70
N ALA A 107 4.32 -9.32 -5.86
CA ALA A 107 3.76 -10.54 -6.43
C ALA A 107 4.29 -10.78 -7.86
N ARG A 108 4.30 -9.75 -8.71
CA ARG A 108 4.74 -9.85 -10.11
C ARG A 108 6.19 -10.29 -10.28
N TYR A 109 7.09 -9.80 -9.43
CA TYR A 109 8.54 -10.02 -9.61
C TYR A 109 9.14 -11.06 -8.67
N LYS A 110 8.41 -11.49 -7.64
CA LYS A 110 8.91 -12.40 -6.60
C LYS A 110 8.07 -13.66 -6.43
N MET A 111 6.90 -13.73 -7.07
CA MET A 111 6.04 -14.91 -7.08
C MET A 111 5.82 -15.37 -8.52
N CYS A 112 5.50 -16.65 -8.70
CA CYS A 112 5.18 -17.23 -10.01
C CYS A 112 3.72 -17.69 -9.99
N LEU A 113 2.79 -16.73 -10.19
CA LEU A 113 1.35 -16.97 -10.22
C LEU A 113 0.80 -16.76 -11.63
N ASN A 114 -0.34 -17.38 -11.95
CA ASN A 114 -1.04 -17.22 -13.23
C ASN A 114 -1.46 -15.76 -13.51
N ASN A 115 -1.75 -15.00 -12.47
CA ASN A 115 -1.90 -13.54 -12.51
C ASN A 115 -1.60 -12.95 -11.13
N ASN A 116 -1.49 -11.61 -11.06
CA ASN A 116 -1.09 -10.90 -9.85
C ASN A 116 -2.23 -10.05 -9.24
N ARG A 117 -3.49 -10.40 -9.50
CA ARG A 117 -4.63 -9.74 -8.86
C ARG A 117 -4.63 -10.05 -7.36
N LEU A 118 -5.07 -9.10 -6.54
CA LEU A 118 -5.17 -9.30 -5.08
C LEU A 118 -6.00 -10.54 -4.74
N ALA A 119 -7.11 -10.76 -5.44
CA ALA A 119 -7.95 -11.94 -5.27
C ALA A 119 -7.22 -13.27 -5.54
N THR A 120 -6.30 -13.30 -6.53
CA THR A 120 -5.49 -14.51 -6.81
C THR A 120 -4.50 -14.78 -5.69
N VAL A 121 -3.82 -13.72 -5.21
CA VAL A 121 -2.88 -13.84 -4.09
C VAL A 121 -3.62 -14.22 -2.81
N GLN A 122 -4.80 -13.65 -2.57
CA GLN A 122 -5.67 -13.99 -1.45
C GLN A 122 -6.01 -15.49 -1.45
N SER A 123 -6.48 -16.01 -2.58
CA SER A 123 -6.85 -17.43 -2.73
C SER A 123 -5.63 -18.34 -2.56
N PHE A 124 -4.48 -17.98 -3.16
CA PHE A 124 -3.25 -18.74 -3.06
C PHE A 124 -2.69 -18.81 -1.63
N LEU A 125 -2.80 -17.71 -0.89
CA LEU A 125 -2.32 -17.62 0.49
C LEU A 125 -3.39 -18.05 1.54
N GLU A 126 -4.58 -18.47 1.09
CA GLU A 126 -5.69 -18.88 1.93
C GLU A 126 -6.03 -17.85 3.01
N LEU A 127 -6.10 -16.56 2.61
CA LEU A 127 -6.40 -15.48 3.54
C LEU A 127 -7.88 -15.53 3.96
N PRO A 128 -8.17 -15.33 5.27
CA PRO A 128 -9.49 -15.62 5.84
C PRO A 128 -10.62 -14.69 5.37
N ASP A 129 -10.31 -13.45 5.00
CA ASP A 129 -11.33 -12.50 4.57
C ASP A 129 -11.61 -12.68 3.09
N ALA A 130 -12.83 -13.09 2.77
CA ALA A 130 -13.24 -13.27 1.39
C ALA A 130 -13.51 -11.93 0.71
N LYS A 131 -12.85 -11.67 -0.42
CA LYS A 131 -13.17 -10.56 -1.29
C LYS A 131 -14.62 -10.69 -1.77
N THR A 132 -15.42 -9.64 -1.58
CA THR A 132 -16.78 -9.60 -2.09
C THR A 132 -16.77 -9.46 -3.63
N ALA A 133 -17.58 -10.25 -4.33
CA ALA A 133 -17.69 -10.13 -5.78
C ALA A 133 -18.27 -8.74 -6.16
N ILE A 134 -17.67 -8.10 -7.15
CA ILE A 134 -18.21 -6.85 -7.69
C ILE A 134 -19.51 -7.14 -8.44
N CYS A 135 -20.60 -6.49 -8.01
CA CYS A 135 -21.86 -6.51 -8.73
C CYS A 135 -21.96 -5.31 -9.69
N PRO A 136 -21.86 -5.50 -11.02
CA PRO A 136 -21.88 -4.39 -11.98
C PRO A 136 -23.13 -3.52 -11.90
N LYS A 137 -24.27 -4.11 -11.51
CA LYS A 137 -25.53 -3.37 -11.32
C LYS A 137 -25.44 -2.40 -10.15
N ASN A 138 -24.86 -2.83 -9.01
CA ASN A 138 -24.68 -1.97 -7.85
C ASN A 138 -23.63 -0.88 -8.14
N TRP A 139 -22.59 -1.23 -8.91
CA TRP A 139 -21.58 -0.26 -9.32
C TRP A 139 -22.18 0.88 -10.14
N ARG A 140 -22.96 0.56 -11.19
CA ARG A 140 -23.66 1.58 -12.00
C ARG A 140 -24.61 2.45 -11.17
N LYS A 141 -25.32 1.88 -10.19
CA LYS A 141 -26.16 2.65 -9.27
C LYS A 141 -25.34 3.58 -8.36
N ALA A 142 -24.16 3.13 -7.88
CA ALA A 142 -23.26 3.96 -7.07
C ALA A 142 -22.75 5.16 -7.90
N ILE A 143 -22.34 4.93 -9.15
CA ILE A 143 -21.96 5.99 -10.10
C ILE A 143 -23.08 7.01 -10.29
N ALA A 144 -24.34 6.55 -10.33
CA ALA A 144 -25.52 7.41 -10.45
C ALA A 144 -25.93 8.09 -9.11
N GLY A 145 -25.08 8.03 -8.07
CA GLY A 145 -25.33 8.70 -6.79
C GLY A 145 -26.27 7.97 -5.83
N ASN A 146 -26.60 6.70 -6.08
CA ASN A 146 -27.48 5.94 -5.17
C ASN A 146 -26.73 5.61 -3.87
N LYS A 147 -27.18 6.17 -2.73
CA LYS A 147 -26.54 6.04 -1.41
C LYS A 147 -26.39 4.59 -0.94
N SER A 148 -27.38 3.72 -1.16
CA SER A 148 -27.28 2.31 -0.76
C SER A 148 -26.24 1.55 -1.58
N ALA A 149 -26.12 1.88 -2.86
CA ALA A 149 -25.11 1.32 -3.72
C ALA A 149 -23.69 1.87 -3.39
N ILE A 150 -23.57 3.14 -3.01
CA ILE A 150 -22.31 3.71 -2.50
C ILE A 150 -21.90 2.98 -1.21
N LYS A 151 -22.84 2.67 -0.31
CA LYS A 151 -22.55 1.87 0.88
C LYS A 151 -21.97 0.48 0.51
N TYR A 152 -22.54 -0.18 -0.49
CA TYR A 152 -22.00 -1.45 -1.00
C TYR A 152 -20.55 -1.31 -1.50
N VAL A 153 -20.23 -0.23 -2.26
CA VAL A 153 -18.87 0.06 -2.74
C VAL A 153 -17.93 0.35 -1.56
N ARG A 154 -18.37 1.09 -0.55
CA ARG A 154 -17.61 1.33 0.69
C ARG A 154 -17.24 0.04 1.42
N ASP A 155 -18.20 -0.88 1.54
CA ASP A 155 -17.97 -2.17 2.19
C ASP A 155 -16.96 -2.99 1.40
N HIS A 156 -17.03 -2.97 0.06
CA HIS A 156 -16.04 -3.60 -0.83
C HIS A 156 -14.64 -3.02 -0.62
N CYS A 157 -14.47 -1.71 -0.71
CA CYS A 157 -13.21 -1.00 -0.48
C CYS A 157 -12.61 -1.30 0.91
N LYS A 158 -13.47 -1.40 1.95
CA LYS A 158 -13.03 -1.77 3.30
C LYS A 158 -12.42 -3.18 3.32
N TYR A 159 -13.05 -4.14 2.66
CA TYR A 159 -12.53 -5.51 2.58
C TYR A 159 -11.24 -5.59 1.78
N ASP A 160 -11.10 -4.83 0.69
CA ASP A 160 -9.88 -4.79 -0.10
C ASP A 160 -8.69 -4.29 0.74
N VAL A 161 -8.88 -3.29 1.59
CA VAL A 161 -7.85 -2.81 2.55
C VAL A 161 -7.47 -3.89 3.58
N LEU A 162 -8.44 -4.65 4.09
CA LEU A 162 -8.17 -5.74 5.05
C LEU A 162 -7.39 -6.88 4.40
N VAL A 163 -7.82 -7.31 3.23
CA VAL A 163 -7.13 -8.36 2.44
C VAL A 163 -5.73 -7.90 2.04
N LEU A 164 -5.58 -6.64 1.67
CA LEU A 164 -4.29 -6.06 1.33
C LEU A 164 -3.31 -6.09 2.51
N GLU A 165 -3.76 -5.75 3.73
CA GLU A 165 -2.92 -5.87 4.93
C GLU A 165 -2.46 -7.31 5.15
N GLN A 166 -3.38 -8.27 5.12
CA GLN A 166 -3.06 -9.68 5.31
C GLN A 166 -2.11 -10.21 4.24
N ALA A 167 -2.35 -9.86 2.98
CA ALA A 167 -1.46 -10.20 1.87
C ALA A 167 -0.07 -9.60 2.08
N TYR A 168 0.01 -8.31 2.44
CA TYR A 168 1.29 -7.66 2.73
C TYR A 168 2.04 -8.36 3.87
N GLU A 169 1.40 -8.72 4.96
CA GLU A 169 2.05 -9.42 6.08
C GLU A 169 2.70 -10.75 5.65
N LYS A 170 2.05 -11.48 4.74
CA LYS A 170 2.59 -12.74 4.18
C LYS A 170 3.74 -12.52 3.20
N ILE A 171 3.58 -11.55 2.28
CA ILE A 171 4.59 -11.32 1.23
C ILE A 171 5.69 -10.34 1.63
N ARG A 172 5.59 -9.69 2.80
CA ARG A 172 6.54 -8.70 3.30
C ARG A 172 8.01 -9.14 3.21
N PRO A 173 8.40 -10.40 3.48
CA PRO A 173 9.79 -10.84 3.33
C PRO A 173 10.31 -10.78 1.89
N LEU A 174 9.43 -10.74 0.90
CA LEU A 174 9.75 -10.67 -0.52
C LEU A 174 9.88 -9.22 -1.04
N VAL A 175 9.46 -8.22 -0.25
CA VAL A 175 9.47 -6.80 -0.65
C VAL A 175 10.90 -6.31 -0.79
N VAL A 176 11.27 -5.88 -2.00
CA VAL A 176 12.56 -5.27 -2.27
C VAL A 176 12.55 -3.80 -1.87
N ASN A 177 13.62 -3.33 -1.23
CA ASN A 177 13.75 -1.94 -0.76
C ASN A 177 12.63 -1.53 0.22
N HIS A 178 12.22 -2.46 1.07
CA HIS A 178 11.25 -2.17 2.13
C HIS A 178 11.75 -0.99 2.99
N PRO A 179 10.92 0.03 3.25
CA PRO A 179 11.28 1.11 4.17
C PRO A 179 11.68 0.55 5.53
N ASN A 180 12.71 1.13 6.13
CA ASN A 180 13.15 0.68 7.46
C ASN A 180 12.20 1.21 8.54
N LEU A 181 11.27 0.37 8.99
CA LEU A 181 10.26 0.72 10.00
C LEU A 181 10.89 1.13 11.35
N ASN A 182 12.13 0.73 11.62
CA ASN A 182 12.83 1.12 12.86
C ASN A 182 13.19 2.59 12.88
N LEU A 183 13.39 3.21 11.72
CA LEU A 183 13.64 4.65 11.63
C LEU A 183 12.40 5.44 12.09
N LEU A 184 11.20 4.89 11.90
CA LEU A 184 9.95 5.49 12.33
C LEU A 184 9.79 5.37 13.85
N ASN A 185 10.21 4.25 14.44
CA ASN A 185 10.03 3.94 15.85
C ASN A 185 11.23 4.35 16.73
N LYS A 186 12.33 4.85 16.16
CA LYS A 186 13.57 5.25 16.85
C LYS A 186 14.13 4.15 17.79
N THR A 187 13.90 2.88 17.48
CA THR A 187 14.34 1.74 18.29
C THR A 187 15.65 1.17 17.78
N GLU A 188 16.53 0.76 18.70
CA GLU A 188 17.80 0.13 18.37
C GLU A 188 17.61 -1.30 17.85
N LYS A 189 18.46 -1.72 16.88
CA LYS A 189 18.64 -3.11 16.40
C LYS A 189 17.38 -3.98 16.37
N CYS A 190 16.41 -3.59 15.59
CA CYS A 190 15.24 -4.41 15.31
C CYS A 190 15.06 -4.60 13.79
N CYS A 191 14.22 -5.55 13.41
CA CYS A 191 13.94 -5.85 12.00
C CYS A 191 13.42 -4.63 11.25
N SER A 192 14.04 -4.29 10.13
CA SER A 192 13.59 -3.20 9.26
C SER A 192 12.19 -3.44 8.65
N TYR A 193 11.73 -4.67 8.64
CA TYR A 193 10.46 -5.10 8.04
C TYR A 193 9.32 -5.21 9.05
N CYS A 194 9.58 -5.77 10.25
CA CYS A 194 8.51 -6.07 11.21
C CYS A 194 8.75 -5.51 12.62
N GLY A 195 9.88 -4.85 12.85
CA GLY A 195 10.22 -4.31 14.17
C GLY A 195 10.65 -5.33 15.23
N SER A 196 10.70 -6.63 14.92
CA SER A 196 11.12 -7.69 15.82
C SER A 196 12.57 -7.52 16.27
N LYS A 197 12.89 -7.99 17.48
CA LYS A 197 14.25 -8.11 18.01
C LYS A 197 14.83 -9.52 17.88
N ASN A 198 14.05 -10.48 17.37
CA ASN A 198 14.44 -11.88 17.26
C ASN A 198 15.32 -12.12 16.03
N LEU A 199 16.62 -11.98 16.21
CA LEU A 199 17.63 -11.92 15.14
C LEU A 199 18.66 -13.05 15.30
N ARG A 200 18.99 -13.71 14.19
CA ARG A 200 20.10 -14.66 14.11
C ARG A 200 21.12 -14.24 13.05
N TYR A 201 22.40 -14.27 13.36
CA TYR A 201 23.48 -14.13 12.38
C TYR A 201 23.48 -15.33 11.41
N LYS A 202 23.61 -15.09 10.11
CA LYS A 202 23.58 -16.09 9.05
C LYS A 202 24.79 -16.00 8.11
N GLY A 203 25.94 -15.59 8.64
CA GLY A 203 27.17 -15.48 7.85
C GLY A 203 27.20 -14.21 7.03
N GLU A 204 27.78 -14.27 5.87
CA GLU A 204 28.09 -13.12 5.02
C GLU A 204 27.33 -13.19 3.69
N VAL A 205 27.20 -12.04 3.04
CA VAL A 205 26.66 -11.93 1.68
C VAL A 205 27.52 -10.98 0.87
N ILE A 206 27.85 -11.41 -0.35
CA ILE A 206 28.53 -10.58 -1.34
C ILE A 206 27.48 -9.76 -2.08
N ALA A 207 27.66 -8.46 -2.18
CA ALA A 207 26.83 -7.58 -2.97
C ALA A 207 27.73 -6.69 -3.83
N HIS A 208 27.77 -7.01 -5.11
CA HIS A 208 28.65 -6.40 -6.09
C HIS A 208 30.13 -6.48 -5.66
N THR A 209 30.66 -5.39 -5.13
CA THR A 209 32.08 -5.24 -4.76
C THR A 209 32.33 -5.29 -3.26
N ARG A 210 31.35 -5.64 -2.45
CA ARG A 210 31.47 -5.57 -0.98
C ARG A 210 30.86 -6.78 -0.30
N ILE A 211 31.42 -7.14 0.86
CA ILE A 211 30.87 -8.19 1.74
C ILE A 211 30.18 -7.53 2.93
N TYR A 212 29.05 -8.07 3.29
CA TYR A 212 28.22 -7.62 4.40
C TYR A 212 27.86 -8.78 5.29
N ASP A 213 27.73 -8.55 6.61
CA ASP A 213 27.09 -9.50 7.50
C ASP A 213 25.63 -9.67 7.10
N ARG A 214 25.16 -10.92 7.06
CA ARG A 214 23.78 -11.28 6.78
C ARG A 214 23.14 -11.81 8.06
N TYR A 215 21.89 -11.44 8.22
CA TYR A 215 21.04 -11.81 9.36
C TYR A 215 19.76 -12.48 8.89
N HIS A 216 19.13 -13.23 9.79
CA HIS A 216 17.81 -13.80 9.61
C HIS A 216 16.92 -13.32 10.76
N TRP A 217 15.84 -12.66 10.44
CA TRP A 217 14.80 -12.28 11.38
C TRP A 217 13.78 -13.41 11.48
N LEU A 218 13.70 -14.06 12.66
CA LEU A 218 12.93 -15.30 12.83
C LEU A 218 11.41 -15.08 12.78
N ASP A 219 10.94 -13.89 13.18
CA ASP A 219 9.50 -13.62 13.26
C ASP A 219 8.87 -13.29 11.90
N CYS A 220 9.61 -12.72 10.96
CA CYS A 220 9.10 -12.39 9.62
C CYS A 220 9.85 -13.10 8.48
N ASN A 221 10.79 -13.97 8.83
CA ASN A 221 11.59 -14.75 7.90
C ASN A 221 12.37 -13.94 6.83
N SER A 222 12.67 -12.66 7.11
CA SER A 222 13.45 -11.82 6.20
C SER A 222 14.96 -11.97 6.44
N TYR A 223 15.76 -11.72 5.38
CA TYR A 223 17.22 -11.87 5.37
C TYR A 223 17.91 -10.54 5.02
N PRO A 224 17.91 -9.53 5.90
CA PRO A 224 18.63 -8.30 5.68
C PRO A 224 20.14 -8.48 5.80
N ARG A 225 20.88 -7.57 5.20
CA ARG A 225 22.33 -7.40 5.40
C ARG A 225 22.61 -6.21 6.32
N ALA A 226 23.79 -6.21 6.93
CA ALA A 226 24.25 -5.05 7.68
C ALA A 226 24.35 -3.80 6.81
N ARG A 227 24.20 -2.62 7.41
CA ARG A 227 24.34 -1.34 6.72
C ARG A 227 25.77 -1.08 6.25
N SER A 228 26.76 -1.42 7.10
CA SER A 228 28.17 -1.23 6.80
C SER A 228 28.78 -2.49 6.24
N ALA A 229 29.53 -2.36 5.15
CA ALA A 229 30.34 -3.44 4.61
C ALA A 229 31.51 -3.76 5.57
N LYS A 230 31.94 -5.01 5.60
CA LYS A 230 33.24 -5.37 6.19
C LYS A 230 34.34 -4.73 5.35
N LYS A 231 35.38 -4.24 6.02
CA LYS A 231 36.59 -3.75 5.34
C LYS A 231 37.31 -4.95 4.71
N ILE A 232 37.36 -4.98 3.38
CA ILE A 232 38.08 -6.03 2.66
C ILE A 232 39.39 -5.44 2.16
N LEU A 233 40.49 -6.06 2.51
CA LEU A 233 41.81 -5.84 1.89
C LEU A 233 41.89 -6.71 0.61
N ILE A 234 41.19 -6.31 -0.43
CA ILE A 234 41.30 -6.94 -1.75
C ILE A 234 42.02 -5.96 -2.68
N PRO A 235 42.97 -6.43 -3.53
CA PRO A 235 43.58 -5.61 -4.56
C PRO A 235 42.49 -4.94 -5.42
N GLU A 236 42.76 -3.71 -5.86
CA GLU A 236 41.82 -2.86 -6.61
C GLU A 236 41.62 -3.33 -8.07
N ILE A 237 41.37 -4.61 -8.29
CA ILE A 237 41.03 -5.12 -9.62
C ILE A 237 39.54 -5.17 -9.74
N ARG A 238 38.95 -4.31 -10.59
CA ARG A 238 37.56 -4.36 -10.99
C ARG A 238 37.42 -5.27 -12.20
N SER A 239 36.48 -6.19 -12.18
CA SER A 239 36.01 -6.81 -13.41
C SER A 239 35.38 -5.74 -14.30
N ALA A 240 35.75 -5.74 -15.55
CA ALA A 240 35.19 -4.87 -16.59
C ALA A 240 33.68 -5.12 -16.80
#